data_73df38748f124f5629868856b426ce78
#
_entry.id   73df38748f124f5629868856b426ce78
#
_cell.length_a   1.000
_cell.length_b   1.000
_cell.length_c   1.000
_cell.angle_alpha   90.00
_cell.angle_beta   90.00
_cell.angle_gamma   90.00
#
_symmetry.space_group_name_H-M   'P 1'
#
loop_
_entity.id
_entity.type
_entity.pdbx_description
1 polymer ?
#
loop_
_entity_poly.entity_id
_entity_poly.type
_entity_poly.pdbx_seq_one_letter_code
_entity_poly.pdbx_strand_id
1 'polypeptide(L)'
;LNWASAIIDNMKLRAGLLLERTPGIFTFPHRTFQEYLAGAYLSSQVKFAATSTALIEENMALWREVVLLAAGRLMYKIEDTDKPLALVGELCPDSCGDNDTGWRKAWFAGDVMLEIGLVRVQDSQLGKDLLVKVRRQITRLIEESRLQPRERADAANTLSKIGDFRPGVGIIADRNIPDILWCHIPAGEFIMGSDREIDKQALDREMPQHKLFLPDYYISRYPVTNAQFQLFVDDGGYRNRKYWQEAADDGLWEN
;
A
#
# COMPACT_ATOMS: atom_id res chain seq x y z
N LEU A 1 24.87 8.57 38.34
CA LEU A 1 23.52 9.10 38.69
C LEU A 1 23.36 10.57 38.23
N ASN A 2 24.40 11.42 38.43
CA ASN A 2 24.32 12.86 38.12
C ASN A 2 24.16 13.18 36.63
N TRP A 3 24.73 12.37 35.73
CA TRP A 3 24.64 12.57 34.27
C TRP A 3 23.23 12.31 33.73
N ALA A 4 22.58 11.22 34.13
CA ALA A 4 21.23 10.90 33.66
C ALA A 4 20.20 11.95 34.15
N SER A 5 20.32 12.41 35.39
CA SER A 5 19.48 13.49 35.92
C SER A 5 19.68 14.80 35.14
N ALA A 6 20.92 15.17 34.83
CA ALA A 6 21.20 16.37 34.06
C ALA A 6 20.63 16.33 32.61
N ILE A 7 20.64 15.15 31.98
CA ILE A 7 19.98 14.96 30.68
C ILE A 7 18.47 15.13 30.79
N ILE A 8 17.84 14.47 31.78
CA ILE A 8 16.39 14.58 31.97
C ILE A 8 16.01 16.04 32.22
N ASP A 9 16.76 16.76 33.06
CA ASP A 9 16.52 18.18 33.35
C ASP A 9 16.69 19.06 32.08
N ASN A 10 17.68 18.80 31.24
CA ASN A 10 17.82 19.49 29.95
C ASN A 10 16.65 19.17 29.00
N MET A 11 16.20 17.93 28.94
CA MET A 11 15.07 17.54 28.10
C MET A 11 13.75 18.16 28.58
N LYS A 12 13.58 18.35 29.90
CA LYS A 12 12.42 19.01 30.51
C LYS A 12 12.46 20.53 30.33
N LEU A 13 13.55 21.15 30.78
CA LEU A 13 13.59 22.61 30.97
C LEU A 13 14.02 23.39 29.74
N ARG A 14 14.86 22.81 28.87
CA ARG A 14 15.41 23.51 27.69
C ARG A 14 14.85 23.04 26.36
N ALA A 15 14.63 21.74 26.22
CA ALA A 15 14.19 21.19 24.94
C ALA A 15 12.66 20.99 24.85
N GLY A 16 11.93 21.01 25.98
CA GLY A 16 10.49 20.74 26.01
C GLY A 16 10.11 19.34 25.49
N LEU A 17 11.08 18.41 25.48
CA LEU A 17 10.88 17.06 24.94
C LEU A 17 10.24 16.11 25.94
N LEU A 18 10.27 16.42 27.22
CA LEU A 18 9.64 15.63 28.28
C LEU A 18 8.73 16.52 29.13
N LEU A 19 7.50 16.05 29.33
CA LEU A 19 6.52 16.64 30.23
C LEU A 19 6.36 15.74 31.46
N GLU A 20 6.51 16.30 32.64
CA GLU A 20 6.19 15.59 33.88
C GLU A 20 4.69 15.66 34.15
N ARG A 21 4.01 14.53 34.11
CA ARG A 21 2.55 14.42 34.35
C ARG A 21 2.22 14.31 35.83
N THR A 22 3.04 13.53 36.53
CA THR A 22 3.04 13.36 38.00
C THR A 22 4.48 13.23 38.43
N PRO A 23 4.82 13.46 39.71
CA PRO A 23 6.20 13.35 40.19
C PRO A 23 6.88 12.07 39.77
N GLY A 24 7.96 12.18 39.01
CA GLY A 24 8.75 11.05 38.48
C GLY A 24 8.16 10.33 37.27
N ILE A 25 6.97 10.72 36.73
CA ILE A 25 6.36 10.13 35.55
C ILE A 25 6.40 11.13 34.40
N PHE A 26 7.13 10.78 33.34
CA PHE A 26 7.37 11.62 32.19
C PHE A 26 6.65 11.09 30.96
N THR A 27 6.22 12.00 30.07
CA THR A 27 5.67 11.70 28.76
C THR A 27 6.27 12.63 27.71
N PHE A 28 6.31 12.17 26.46
CA PHE A 28 6.64 13.04 25.35
C PHE A 28 5.42 13.89 24.96
N PRO A 29 5.58 15.19 24.64
CA PRO A 29 4.47 16.05 24.15
C PRO A 29 3.89 15.53 22.84
N HIS A 30 4.74 14.95 21.98
CA HIS A 30 4.34 14.36 20.71
C HIS A 30 4.83 12.92 20.60
N ARG A 31 3.95 12.03 20.17
CA ARG A 31 4.22 10.61 19.98
C ARG A 31 5.37 10.37 18.99
N THR A 32 5.49 11.20 17.97
CA THR A 32 6.56 11.12 16.96
C THR A 32 7.97 11.21 17.54
N PHE A 33 8.18 11.98 18.63
CA PHE A 33 9.49 12.00 19.31
C PHE A 33 9.79 10.67 19.98
N GLN A 34 8.78 10.07 20.61
CA GLN A 34 8.92 8.77 21.25
C GLN A 34 9.25 7.70 20.20
N GLU A 35 8.50 7.68 19.09
CA GLU A 35 8.70 6.75 17.98
C GLU A 35 10.08 6.91 17.34
N TYR A 36 10.52 8.16 17.12
CA TYR A 36 11.85 8.43 16.57
C TYR A 36 13.00 7.96 17.48
N LEU A 37 12.92 8.22 18.78
CA LEU A 37 13.93 7.79 19.74
C LEU A 37 13.94 6.28 19.90
N ALA A 38 12.77 5.65 19.94
CA ALA A 38 12.65 4.20 19.94
C ALA A 38 13.23 3.58 18.66
N GLY A 39 12.95 4.17 17.49
CA GLY A 39 13.52 3.76 16.20
C GLY A 39 15.05 3.94 16.17
N ALA A 40 15.56 5.04 16.71
CA ALA A 40 17.01 5.26 16.82
C ALA A 40 17.69 4.21 17.70
N TYR A 41 17.07 3.85 18.83
CA TYR A 41 17.56 2.78 19.68
C TYR A 41 17.49 1.41 18.97
N LEU A 42 16.35 1.10 18.34
CA LEU A 42 16.13 -0.17 17.63
C LEU A 42 17.16 -0.35 16.50
N SER A 43 17.47 0.71 15.72
CA SER A 43 18.47 0.67 14.65
C SER A 43 19.87 0.32 15.13
N SER A 44 20.20 0.60 16.39
CA SER A 44 21.51 0.29 17.00
C SER A 44 21.65 -1.17 17.46
N GLN A 45 20.54 -1.94 17.48
CA GLN A 45 20.58 -3.32 17.97
C GLN A 45 21.29 -4.24 16.97
N VAL A 46 22.11 -5.15 17.51
CA VAL A 46 22.83 -6.16 16.70
C VAL A 46 21.86 -7.10 16.00
N LYS A 47 20.78 -7.52 16.70
CA LYS A 47 19.73 -8.40 16.19
C LYS A 47 18.53 -7.59 15.69
N PHE A 48 18.78 -6.52 14.92
CA PHE A 48 17.75 -5.59 14.45
C PHE A 48 16.55 -6.30 13.81
N ALA A 49 16.80 -7.19 12.83
CA ALA A 49 15.75 -7.88 12.10
C ALA A 49 14.87 -8.74 13.04
N ALA A 50 15.48 -9.62 13.81
CA ALA A 50 14.74 -10.51 14.72
C ALA A 50 13.98 -9.73 15.81
N THR A 51 14.59 -8.68 16.38
CA THR A 51 13.94 -7.84 17.39
C THR A 51 12.75 -7.10 16.78
N SER A 52 12.91 -6.51 15.58
CA SER A 52 11.84 -5.81 14.88
C SER A 52 10.68 -6.74 14.52
N THR A 53 10.98 -7.95 14.03
CA THR A 53 9.96 -8.96 13.71
C THR A 53 9.15 -9.34 14.94
N ALA A 54 9.81 -9.59 16.08
CA ALA A 54 9.13 -9.92 17.33
C ALA A 54 8.20 -8.79 17.82
N LEU A 55 8.64 -7.52 17.73
CA LEU A 55 7.82 -6.37 18.08
C LEU A 55 6.58 -6.22 17.16
N ILE A 56 6.75 -6.46 15.86
CA ILE A 56 5.63 -6.46 14.90
C ILE A 56 4.64 -7.58 15.19
N GLU A 57 5.12 -8.77 15.57
CA GLU A 57 4.26 -9.90 15.96
C GLU A 57 3.50 -9.62 17.27
N GLU A 58 4.13 -8.96 18.22
CA GLU A 58 3.50 -8.56 19.48
C GLU A 58 2.37 -7.55 19.24
N ASN A 59 2.66 -6.43 18.56
CA ASN A 59 1.67 -5.40 18.25
C ASN A 59 2.09 -4.53 17.07
N MET A 60 1.67 -4.92 15.87
CA MET A 60 1.99 -4.19 14.64
C MET A 60 1.52 -2.73 14.67
N ALA A 61 0.34 -2.44 15.22
CA ALA A 61 -0.20 -1.07 15.24
C ALA A 61 0.65 -0.12 16.10
N LEU A 62 1.29 -0.66 17.14
CA LEU A 62 2.18 0.11 18.02
C LEU A 62 3.57 0.29 17.40
N TRP A 63 4.13 -0.76 16.81
CA TRP A 63 5.54 -0.82 16.44
C TRP A 63 5.85 -0.51 14.98
N ARG A 64 4.83 -0.48 14.11
CA ARG A 64 5.00 -0.27 12.67
C ARG A 64 5.83 0.98 12.36
N GLU A 65 5.46 2.13 12.92
CA GLU A 65 6.14 3.39 12.66
C GLU A 65 7.57 3.40 13.22
N VAL A 66 7.76 2.83 14.41
CA VAL A 66 9.08 2.72 15.05
C VAL A 66 10.05 1.90 14.18
N VAL A 67 9.57 0.78 13.62
CA VAL A 67 10.39 -0.08 12.76
C VAL A 67 10.70 0.59 11.42
N LEU A 68 9.75 1.31 10.81
CA LEU A 68 10.01 2.09 9.59
C LEU A 68 11.04 3.19 9.83
N LEU A 69 10.89 3.97 10.91
CA LEU A 69 11.87 5.00 11.29
C LEU A 69 13.27 4.41 11.55
N ALA A 70 13.34 3.22 12.15
CA ALA A 70 14.60 2.51 12.36
C ALA A 70 15.23 2.06 11.03
N ALA A 71 14.43 1.53 10.10
CA ALA A 71 14.88 1.14 8.76
C ALA A 71 15.37 2.37 7.97
N GLY A 72 14.61 3.46 7.95
CA GLY A 72 15.00 4.72 7.32
C GLY A 72 16.29 5.30 7.91
N ARG A 73 16.45 5.22 9.24
CA ARG A 73 17.70 5.64 9.88
C ARG A 73 18.90 4.80 9.46
N LEU A 74 18.76 3.47 9.37
CA LEU A 74 19.81 2.57 8.87
C LEU A 74 20.19 2.96 7.44
N MET A 75 19.21 3.21 6.58
CA MET A 75 19.45 3.58 5.19
C MET A 75 20.11 4.94 5.01
N TYR A 76 19.55 6.00 5.62
CA TYR A 76 19.90 7.37 5.25
C TYR A 76 20.92 8.03 6.17
N LYS A 77 21.16 7.46 7.37
CA LYS A 77 22.16 8.00 8.33
C LYS A 77 23.34 7.07 8.58
N ILE A 78 23.14 5.76 8.47
CA ILE A 78 24.16 4.74 8.78
C ILE A 78 24.68 4.10 7.48
N GLU A 79 23.90 4.20 6.39
CA GLU A 79 24.19 3.60 5.09
C GLU A 79 24.30 2.06 5.13
N ASP A 80 23.55 1.45 6.06
CA ASP A 80 23.44 0.00 6.23
C ASP A 80 22.19 -0.51 5.52
N THR A 81 22.35 -1.15 4.37
CA THR A 81 21.25 -1.76 3.61
C THR A 81 20.98 -3.19 4.04
N ASP A 82 21.95 -3.88 4.61
CA ASP A 82 21.86 -5.31 4.91
C ASP A 82 20.87 -5.61 6.02
N LYS A 83 20.86 -4.81 7.09
CA LYS A 83 19.93 -5.00 8.19
C LYS A 83 18.47 -4.80 7.79
N PRO A 84 18.06 -3.74 7.07
CA PRO A 84 16.70 -3.61 6.56
C PRO A 84 16.31 -4.73 5.58
N LEU A 85 17.21 -5.18 4.70
CA LEU A 85 16.93 -6.32 3.82
C LEU A 85 16.78 -7.63 4.59
N ALA A 86 17.59 -7.86 5.62
CA ALA A 86 17.43 -9.02 6.51
C ALA A 86 16.05 -8.99 7.20
N LEU A 87 15.58 -7.81 7.65
CA LEU A 87 14.25 -7.63 8.21
C LEU A 87 13.16 -8.00 7.20
N VAL A 88 13.27 -7.54 5.95
CA VAL A 88 12.33 -7.93 4.88
C VAL A 88 12.28 -9.45 4.71
N GLY A 89 13.42 -10.11 4.77
CA GLY A 89 13.51 -11.58 4.68
C GLY A 89 12.77 -12.31 5.81
N GLU A 90 12.87 -11.80 7.05
CA GLU A 90 12.18 -12.37 8.22
C GLU A 90 10.67 -12.07 8.22
N LEU A 91 10.28 -10.87 7.79
CA LEU A 91 8.87 -10.48 7.69
C LEU A 91 8.12 -11.23 6.59
N CYS A 92 8.80 -11.60 5.50
CA CYS A 92 8.21 -12.26 4.36
C CYS A 92 8.82 -13.65 4.15
N PRO A 93 8.41 -14.69 4.91
CA PRO A 93 8.84 -16.07 4.70
C PRO A 93 8.28 -16.64 3.39
N ASP A 94 8.70 -17.83 2.98
CA ASP A 94 8.21 -18.47 1.76
C ASP A 94 6.72 -18.82 1.81
N SER A 95 6.18 -19.06 3.01
CA SER A 95 4.76 -19.24 3.27
C SER A 95 4.31 -18.35 4.41
N CYS A 96 3.25 -17.57 4.18
CA CYS A 96 2.63 -16.73 5.21
C CYS A 96 1.75 -17.52 6.19
N GLY A 97 1.56 -18.82 5.96
CA GLY A 97 0.64 -19.64 6.74
C GLY A 97 -0.83 -19.26 6.56
N ASP A 98 -1.68 -19.79 7.43
CA ASP A 98 -3.14 -19.55 7.36
C ASP A 98 -3.61 -18.41 8.30
N ASN A 99 -2.72 -17.84 9.10
CA ASN A 99 -3.07 -16.78 10.03
C ASN A 99 -2.84 -15.38 9.44
N ASP A 100 -3.64 -14.44 9.91
CA ASP A 100 -3.59 -13.04 9.47
C ASP A 100 -2.26 -12.36 9.76
N THR A 101 -1.55 -12.76 10.83
CA THR A 101 -0.27 -12.16 11.22
C THR A 101 0.79 -12.36 10.15
N GLY A 102 0.87 -13.57 9.55
CA GLY A 102 1.80 -13.86 8.46
C GLY A 102 1.55 -12.95 7.24
N TRP A 103 0.29 -12.77 6.87
CA TRP A 103 -0.09 -11.91 5.75
C TRP A 103 0.17 -10.42 6.03
N ARG A 104 -0.10 -9.95 7.24
CA ARG A 104 0.24 -8.57 7.65
C ARG A 104 1.74 -8.32 7.63
N LYS A 105 2.56 -9.30 8.08
CA LYS A 105 4.02 -9.20 8.00
C LYS A 105 4.52 -9.13 6.56
N ALA A 106 4.00 -9.97 5.66
CA ALA A 106 4.37 -9.93 4.25
C ALA A 106 4.01 -8.60 3.59
N TRP A 107 2.86 -8.03 3.90
CA TRP A 107 2.51 -6.68 3.46
C TRP A 107 3.46 -5.64 4.06
N PHE A 108 3.73 -5.68 5.35
CA PHE A 108 4.65 -4.75 6.01
C PHE A 108 6.08 -4.84 5.46
N ALA A 109 6.52 -6.00 5.01
CA ALA A 109 7.79 -6.14 4.29
C ALA A 109 7.84 -5.26 3.03
N GLY A 110 6.71 -5.09 2.33
CA GLY A 110 6.57 -4.16 1.21
C GLY A 110 6.75 -2.69 1.64
N ASP A 111 6.19 -2.31 2.79
CA ASP A 111 6.36 -0.95 3.32
C ASP A 111 7.83 -0.68 3.74
N VAL A 112 8.50 -1.67 4.32
CA VAL A 112 9.94 -1.58 4.61
C VAL A 112 10.76 -1.41 3.33
N MET A 113 10.41 -2.10 2.24
CA MET A 113 11.07 -1.91 0.94
C MET A 113 10.89 -0.51 0.37
N LEU A 114 9.73 0.10 0.56
CA LEU A 114 9.49 1.49 0.16
C LEU A 114 10.35 2.45 0.98
N GLU A 115 10.54 2.20 2.27
CA GLU A 115 11.42 2.97 3.13
C GLU A 115 12.90 2.84 2.76
N ILE A 116 13.34 1.64 2.36
CA ILE A 116 14.69 1.40 1.80
C ILE A 116 14.88 2.18 0.48
N GLY A 117 13.84 2.30 -0.32
CA GLY A 117 13.86 2.82 -1.68
C GLY A 117 14.15 1.73 -2.72
N LEU A 118 13.26 1.59 -3.70
CA LEU A 118 13.30 0.48 -4.67
C LEU A 118 14.59 0.43 -5.51
N VAL A 119 15.21 1.57 -5.80
CA VAL A 119 16.49 1.61 -6.50
C VAL A 119 17.54 0.86 -5.69
N ARG A 120 17.67 1.16 -4.40
CA ARG A 120 18.64 0.50 -3.50
C ARG A 120 18.31 -0.97 -3.25
N VAL A 121 17.04 -1.32 -3.15
CA VAL A 121 16.59 -2.74 -3.06
C VAL A 121 17.11 -3.51 -4.27
N GLN A 122 17.09 -2.91 -5.45
CA GLN A 122 17.48 -3.57 -6.71
C GLN A 122 19.01 -3.55 -6.98
N ASP A 123 19.81 -2.89 -6.15
CA ASP A 123 21.28 -2.87 -6.28
C ASP A 123 21.92 -4.23 -5.95
N SER A 124 21.24 -5.08 -5.16
CA SER A 124 21.74 -6.40 -4.78
C SER A 124 20.86 -7.53 -5.34
N GLN A 125 21.44 -8.72 -5.55
CA GLN A 125 20.66 -9.90 -5.95
C GLN A 125 19.67 -10.30 -4.85
N LEU A 126 20.08 -10.26 -3.58
CA LEU A 126 19.20 -10.52 -2.44
C LEU A 126 17.97 -9.60 -2.45
N GLY A 127 18.18 -8.31 -2.65
CA GLY A 127 17.07 -7.34 -2.70
C GLY A 127 16.10 -7.60 -3.86
N LYS A 128 16.62 -7.96 -5.05
CA LYS A 128 15.80 -8.35 -6.21
C LYS A 128 14.94 -9.58 -5.90
N ASP A 129 15.54 -10.61 -5.31
CA ASP A 129 14.83 -11.85 -4.98
C ASP A 129 13.76 -11.62 -3.91
N LEU A 130 14.08 -10.82 -2.89
CA LEU A 130 13.13 -10.41 -1.87
C LEU A 130 11.98 -9.57 -2.45
N LEU A 131 12.25 -8.66 -3.38
CA LEU A 131 11.22 -7.85 -4.04
C LEU A 131 10.23 -8.72 -4.83
N VAL A 132 10.72 -9.71 -5.58
CA VAL A 132 9.87 -10.68 -6.28
C VAL A 132 9.01 -11.47 -5.29
N LYS A 133 9.61 -11.90 -4.19
CA LYS A 133 8.93 -12.67 -3.14
C LYS A 133 7.82 -11.85 -2.47
N VAL A 134 8.11 -10.63 -2.05
CA VAL A 134 7.15 -9.73 -1.40
C VAL A 134 5.98 -9.41 -2.33
N ARG A 135 6.26 -9.06 -3.59
CA ARG A 135 5.23 -8.84 -4.62
C ARG A 135 4.31 -10.04 -4.76
N ARG A 136 4.88 -11.25 -4.87
CA ARG A 136 4.11 -12.49 -4.97
C ARG A 136 3.21 -12.71 -3.75
N GLN A 137 3.72 -12.50 -2.54
CA GLN A 137 2.92 -12.72 -1.32
C GLN A 137 1.80 -11.68 -1.18
N ILE A 138 2.03 -10.41 -1.50
CA ILE A 138 0.98 -9.39 -1.47
C ILE A 138 -0.05 -9.65 -2.58
N THR A 139 0.37 -10.09 -3.77
CA THR A 139 -0.56 -10.52 -4.84
C THR A 139 -1.47 -11.63 -4.35
N ARG A 140 -0.92 -12.67 -3.74
CA ARG A 140 -1.70 -13.77 -3.17
C ARG A 140 -2.65 -13.30 -2.07
N LEU A 141 -2.19 -12.42 -1.18
CA LEU A 141 -3.03 -11.80 -0.14
C LEU A 141 -4.32 -11.20 -0.73
N ILE A 142 -4.18 -10.50 -1.86
CA ILE A 142 -5.30 -9.84 -2.54
C ILE A 142 -6.20 -10.88 -3.24
N GLU A 143 -5.61 -11.78 -4.03
CA GLU A 143 -6.32 -12.76 -4.86
C GLU A 143 -7.04 -13.84 -4.03
N GLU A 144 -6.41 -14.27 -2.93
CA GLU A 144 -7.00 -15.22 -1.99
C GLU A 144 -7.95 -14.58 -0.96
N SER A 145 -8.22 -13.27 -1.11
CA SER A 145 -9.10 -12.50 -0.20
C SER A 145 -8.70 -12.60 1.27
N ARG A 146 -7.39 -12.66 1.56
CA ARG A 146 -6.85 -12.67 2.92
C ARG A 146 -7.03 -11.30 3.56
N LEU A 147 -7.13 -11.24 4.87
CA LEU A 147 -7.34 -10.04 5.67
C LEU A 147 -8.69 -9.34 5.41
N GLN A 148 -8.96 -8.29 6.17
CA GLN A 148 -10.16 -7.48 6.00
C GLN A 148 -10.09 -6.63 4.72
N PRO A 149 -11.23 -6.23 4.12
CA PRO A 149 -11.26 -5.46 2.87
C PRO A 149 -10.41 -4.20 2.89
N ARG A 150 -10.39 -3.46 4.01
CA ARG A 150 -9.58 -2.26 4.17
C ARG A 150 -8.09 -2.56 4.15
N GLU A 151 -7.67 -3.58 4.88
CA GLU A 151 -6.27 -4.03 4.89
C GLU A 151 -5.81 -4.50 3.51
N ARG A 152 -6.69 -5.19 2.76
CA ARG A 152 -6.41 -5.56 1.36
C ARG A 152 -6.22 -4.36 0.45
N ALA A 153 -7.04 -3.31 0.62
CA ALA A 153 -6.89 -2.08 -0.14
C ALA A 153 -5.55 -1.37 0.17
N ASP A 154 -5.17 -1.33 1.45
CA ASP A 154 -3.89 -0.76 1.87
C ASP A 154 -2.70 -1.60 1.35
N ALA A 155 -2.80 -2.93 1.40
CA ALA A 155 -1.79 -3.83 0.82
C ALA A 155 -1.69 -3.67 -0.72
N ALA A 156 -2.82 -3.45 -1.41
CA ALA A 156 -2.82 -3.17 -2.84
C ALA A 156 -2.14 -1.82 -3.16
N ASN A 157 -2.30 -0.81 -2.31
CA ASN A 157 -1.58 0.47 -2.43
C ASN A 157 -0.06 0.28 -2.26
N THR A 158 0.37 -0.59 -1.33
CA THR A 158 1.79 -0.95 -1.20
C THR A 158 2.27 -1.69 -2.45
N LEU A 159 1.50 -2.69 -2.94
CA LEU A 159 1.85 -3.43 -4.15
C LEU A 159 2.00 -2.51 -5.37
N SER A 160 1.10 -1.55 -5.55
CA SER A 160 1.18 -0.60 -6.66
C SER A 160 2.47 0.23 -6.65
N LYS A 161 2.95 0.59 -5.46
CA LYS A 161 4.19 1.38 -5.27
C LYS A 161 5.45 0.54 -5.47
N ILE A 162 5.46 -0.71 -5.02
CA ILE A 162 6.61 -1.61 -5.25
C ILE A 162 6.59 -2.26 -6.64
N GLY A 163 5.52 -2.08 -7.40
CA GLY A 163 5.29 -2.59 -8.76
C GLY A 163 4.37 -3.80 -8.80
N ASP A 164 3.14 -3.57 -9.23
CA ASP A 164 2.14 -4.63 -9.48
C ASP A 164 2.38 -5.24 -10.86
N PHE A 165 2.65 -6.53 -10.93
CA PHE A 165 2.91 -7.26 -12.18
C PHE A 165 1.77 -8.21 -12.57
N ARG A 166 0.60 -8.07 -11.95
CA ARG A 166 -0.58 -8.86 -12.35
C ARG A 166 -0.99 -8.50 -13.78
N PRO A 167 -1.35 -9.51 -14.60
CA PRO A 167 -1.93 -9.22 -15.91
C PRO A 167 -3.19 -8.36 -15.80
N GLY A 168 -3.32 -7.38 -16.66
CA GLY A 168 -4.52 -6.53 -16.75
C GLY A 168 -4.50 -5.25 -15.90
N VAL A 169 -3.41 -4.94 -15.19
CA VAL A 169 -3.32 -3.73 -14.35
C VAL A 169 -2.19 -2.77 -14.74
N GLY A 170 -1.27 -3.22 -15.58
CA GLY A 170 -0.06 -2.49 -15.97
C GLY A 170 -0.08 -1.93 -17.38
N ILE A 171 1.12 -1.79 -17.92
CA ILE A 171 1.38 -1.33 -19.29
C ILE A 171 2.22 -2.40 -19.99
N ILE A 172 1.88 -2.70 -21.24
CA ILE A 172 2.70 -3.55 -22.11
C ILE A 172 3.86 -2.69 -22.64
N ALA A 173 5.03 -2.86 -22.01
CA ALA A 173 6.16 -1.93 -22.16
C ALA A 173 6.70 -1.82 -23.57
N ASP A 174 6.75 -2.92 -24.34
CA ASP A 174 7.25 -2.96 -25.72
C ASP A 174 6.34 -2.22 -26.71
N ARG A 175 5.07 -2.07 -26.39
CA ARG A 175 4.04 -1.42 -27.24
C ARG A 175 3.58 -0.09 -26.67
N ASN A 176 3.87 0.21 -25.42
CA ASN A 176 3.38 1.38 -24.68
C ASN A 176 1.83 1.51 -24.73
N ILE A 177 1.13 0.40 -24.52
CA ILE A 177 -0.34 0.34 -24.48
C ILE A 177 -0.81 -0.22 -23.14
N PRO A 178 -2.05 0.10 -22.71
CA PRO A 178 -2.62 -0.50 -21.51
C PRO A 178 -2.69 -2.02 -21.61
N ASP A 179 -2.21 -2.72 -20.58
CA ASP A 179 -2.48 -4.15 -20.39
C ASP A 179 -3.89 -4.29 -19.81
N ILE A 180 -4.86 -4.69 -20.62
CA ILE A 180 -6.25 -4.86 -20.19
C ILE A 180 -6.65 -6.31 -20.37
N LEU A 181 -7.03 -6.95 -19.28
CA LEU A 181 -7.59 -8.31 -19.31
C LEU A 181 -9.09 -8.22 -19.52
N TRP A 182 -9.52 -8.58 -20.74
CA TRP A 182 -10.91 -8.54 -21.14
C TRP A 182 -11.66 -9.80 -20.72
N CYS A 183 -12.84 -9.63 -20.12
CA CYS A 183 -13.79 -10.69 -19.81
C CYS A 183 -14.94 -10.62 -20.81
N HIS A 184 -15.21 -11.71 -21.51
CA HIS A 184 -16.37 -11.83 -22.39
C HIS A 184 -17.62 -12.07 -21.56
N ILE A 185 -18.63 -11.23 -21.76
CA ILE A 185 -19.97 -11.37 -21.18
C ILE A 185 -20.91 -11.81 -22.29
N PRO A 186 -21.49 -13.02 -22.24
CA PRO A 186 -22.38 -13.50 -23.28
C PRO A 186 -23.69 -12.68 -23.33
N ALA A 187 -24.28 -12.60 -24.51
CA ALA A 187 -25.58 -11.97 -24.69
C ALA A 187 -26.65 -12.61 -23.81
N GLY A 188 -27.50 -11.79 -23.23
CA GLY A 188 -28.55 -12.29 -22.35
C GLY A 188 -29.40 -11.19 -21.70
N GLU A 189 -30.46 -11.64 -21.03
CA GLU A 189 -31.26 -10.77 -20.17
C GLU A 189 -30.57 -10.58 -18.81
N PHE A 190 -30.61 -9.36 -18.31
CA PHE A 190 -30.24 -9.04 -16.94
C PHE A 190 -31.30 -8.14 -16.29
N ILE A 191 -31.26 -8.08 -14.98
CA ILE A 191 -32.18 -7.25 -14.20
C ILE A 191 -31.51 -5.89 -14.01
N MET A 192 -32.15 -4.84 -14.53
CA MET A 192 -31.72 -3.45 -14.34
C MET A 192 -32.69 -2.71 -13.44
N GLY A 193 -32.15 -1.78 -12.66
CA GLY A 193 -32.92 -0.98 -11.73
C GLY A 193 -33.13 -1.67 -10.38
N SER A 194 -33.76 -0.95 -9.47
CA SER A 194 -33.97 -1.35 -8.09
C SER A 194 -35.46 -1.58 -7.78
N ASP A 195 -35.70 -2.48 -6.83
CA ASP A 195 -36.99 -2.68 -6.20
C ASP A 195 -36.91 -2.13 -4.76
N ARG A 196 -37.79 -1.15 -4.42
CA ARG A 196 -37.79 -0.51 -3.10
C ARG A 196 -38.20 -1.45 -1.97
N GLU A 197 -38.87 -2.55 -2.25
CA GLU A 197 -39.17 -3.55 -1.23
C GLU A 197 -37.91 -4.31 -0.79
N ILE A 198 -36.96 -4.48 -1.71
CA ILE A 198 -35.65 -5.14 -1.49
C ILE A 198 -34.61 -4.14 -1.03
N ASP A 199 -34.47 -3.02 -1.75
CA ASP A 199 -33.52 -1.94 -1.44
C ASP A 199 -34.26 -0.66 -1.03
N LYS A 200 -34.39 -0.46 0.28
CA LYS A 200 -35.05 0.71 0.86
C LYS A 200 -34.34 2.04 0.62
N GLN A 201 -33.08 2.00 0.17
CA GLN A 201 -32.28 3.18 -0.14
C GLN A 201 -32.31 3.54 -1.63
N ALA A 202 -33.00 2.74 -2.45
CA ALA A 202 -33.13 2.99 -3.88
C ALA A 202 -33.77 4.36 -4.16
N LEU A 203 -33.16 5.10 -5.08
CA LEU A 203 -33.64 6.40 -5.53
C LEU A 203 -34.75 6.21 -6.59
N ASP A 204 -35.64 7.20 -6.72
CA ASP A 204 -36.76 7.14 -7.71
C ASP A 204 -36.25 6.94 -9.15
N ARG A 205 -35.10 7.50 -9.50
CA ARG A 205 -34.47 7.35 -10.82
C ARG A 205 -33.91 5.93 -11.11
N GLU A 206 -33.80 5.09 -10.09
CA GLU A 206 -33.33 3.71 -10.21
C GLU A 206 -34.49 2.73 -10.37
N MET A 207 -35.72 3.20 -10.35
CA MET A 207 -36.94 2.38 -10.44
C MET A 207 -37.69 2.60 -11.76
N PRO A 208 -38.48 1.64 -12.19
CA PRO A 208 -38.69 0.32 -11.59
C PRO A 208 -37.61 -0.68 -11.99
N GLN A 209 -37.46 -1.74 -11.20
CA GLN A 209 -36.66 -2.90 -11.62
C GLN A 209 -37.31 -3.55 -12.85
N HIS A 210 -36.52 -3.82 -13.88
CA HIS A 210 -36.97 -4.40 -15.13
C HIS A 210 -35.94 -5.28 -15.79
N LYS A 211 -36.34 -6.11 -16.72
CA LYS A 211 -35.44 -6.93 -17.53
C LYS A 211 -35.02 -6.18 -18.77
N LEU A 212 -33.71 -6.22 -19.07
CA LEU A 212 -33.13 -5.66 -20.27
C LEU A 212 -32.24 -6.71 -20.95
N PHE A 213 -32.36 -6.85 -22.27
CA PHE A 213 -31.47 -7.70 -23.05
C PHE A 213 -30.27 -6.90 -23.53
N LEU A 214 -29.07 -7.44 -23.31
CA LEU A 214 -27.82 -6.92 -23.88
C LEU A 214 -27.22 -7.92 -24.86
N PRO A 215 -26.67 -7.46 -26.00
CA PRO A 215 -25.80 -8.28 -26.83
C PRO A 215 -24.54 -8.66 -26.06
N ASP A 216 -23.76 -9.58 -26.60
CA ASP A 216 -22.47 -9.91 -26.02
C ASP A 216 -21.52 -8.70 -26.06
N TYR A 217 -20.70 -8.58 -24.99
CA TYR A 217 -19.74 -7.49 -24.85
C TYR A 217 -18.53 -7.92 -24.04
N TYR A 218 -17.51 -7.07 -24.02
CA TYR A 218 -16.32 -7.26 -23.22
C TYR A 218 -16.21 -6.18 -22.16
N ILE A 219 -15.85 -6.58 -20.94
CA ILE A 219 -15.56 -5.67 -19.84
C ILE A 219 -14.17 -5.97 -19.27
N SER A 220 -13.43 -4.95 -18.85
CA SER A 220 -12.16 -5.15 -18.18
C SER A 220 -12.35 -5.88 -16.85
N ARG A 221 -11.46 -6.83 -16.53
CA ARG A 221 -11.48 -7.55 -15.25
C ARG A 221 -11.25 -6.64 -14.06
N TYR A 222 -10.42 -5.61 -14.25
CA TYR A 222 -10.07 -4.63 -13.24
C TYR A 222 -10.46 -3.23 -13.71
N PRO A 223 -10.75 -2.31 -12.79
CA PRO A 223 -10.88 -0.90 -13.15
C PRO A 223 -9.60 -0.39 -13.83
N VAL A 224 -9.75 0.55 -14.76
CA VAL A 224 -8.61 1.19 -15.42
C VAL A 224 -7.74 1.87 -14.36
N THR A 225 -6.44 1.55 -14.35
CA THR A 225 -5.49 2.14 -13.40
C THR A 225 -5.05 3.54 -13.86
N ASN A 226 -4.54 4.35 -12.90
CA ASN A 226 -3.98 5.66 -13.23
C ASN A 226 -2.85 5.57 -14.27
N ALA A 227 -2.00 4.55 -14.18
CA ALA A 227 -0.92 4.34 -15.15
C ALA A 227 -1.45 4.06 -16.57
N GLN A 228 -2.49 3.23 -16.69
CA GLN A 228 -3.15 2.94 -17.96
C GLN A 228 -3.84 4.18 -18.54
N PHE A 229 -4.55 4.93 -17.70
CA PHE A 229 -5.23 6.16 -18.10
C PHE A 229 -4.25 7.27 -18.49
N GLN A 230 -3.08 7.33 -17.85
CA GLN A 230 -2.04 8.30 -18.19
C GLN A 230 -1.58 8.17 -19.64
N LEU A 231 -1.52 6.96 -20.21
CA LEU A 231 -1.20 6.78 -21.62
C LEU A 231 -2.20 7.49 -22.55
N PHE A 232 -3.50 7.45 -22.22
CA PHE A 232 -4.52 8.20 -22.95
C PHE A 232 -4.29 9.72 -22.85
N VAL A 233 -3.93 10.20 -21.65
CA VAL A 233 -3.63 11.63 -21.43
C VAL A 233 -2.40 12.06 -22.23
N ASP A 234 -1.33 11.26 -22.18
CA ASP A 234 -0.04 11.55 -22.83
C ASP A 234 -0.16 11.48 -24.36
N ASP A 235 -1.03 10.63 -24.89
CA ASP A 235 -1.39 10.57 -26.33
C ASP A 235 -2.29 11.74 -26.78
N GLY A 236 -2.58 12.67 -25.88
CA GLY A 236 -3.44 13.81 -26.18
C GLY A 236 -4.91 13.45 -26.35
N GLY A 237 -5.36 12.37 -25.71
CA GLY A 237 -6.70 11.82 -25.84
C GLY A 237 -7.83 12.83 -25.62
N TYR A 238 -7.66 13.76 -24.68
CA TYR A 238 -8.62 14.85 -24.46
C TYR A 238 -8.71 15.87 -25.59
N ARG A 239 -7.67 15.99 -26.41
CA ARG A 239 -7.63 16.92 -27.56
C ARG A 239 -7.96 16.25 -28.89
N ASN A 240 -8.07 14.95 -28.91
CA ASN A 240 -8.33 14.18 -30.12
C ASN A 240 -9.84 14.03 -30.35
N ARG A 241 -10.41 14.83 -31.25
CA ARG A 241 -11.85 14.83 -31.57
C ARG A 241 -12.42 13.45 -31.88
N LYS A 242 -11.60 12.55 -32.41
CA LYS A 242 -12.03 11.18 -32.75
C LYS A 242 -12.62 10.43 -31.54
N TYR A 243 -12.13 10.69 -30.34
CA TYR A 243 -12.62 10.06 -29.10
C TYR A 243 -13.84 10.75 -28.51
N TRP A 244 -14.19 11.97 -29.01
CA TRP A 244 -15.23 12.83 -28.45
C TRP A 244 -16.30 13.19 -29.51
N GLN A 245 -16.44 12.39 -30.57
CA GLN A 245 -17.34 12.71 -31.71
C GLN A 245 -18.77 12.93 -31.24
N GLU A 246 -19.34 12.02 -30.44
CA GLU A 246 -20.69 12.13 -29.89
C GLU A 246 -20.84 13.37 -29.02
N ALA A 247 -19.90 13.59 -28.09
CA ALA A 247 -19.92 14.76 -27.22
C ALA A 247 -19.75 16.08 -27.99
N ALA A 248 -18.98 16.06 -29.07
CA ALA A 248 -18.83 17.23 -29.96
C ALA A 248 -20.10 17.51 -30.78
N ASP A 249 -20.76 16.47 -31.24
CA ASP A 249 -22.01 16.59 -32.02
C ASP A 249 -23.16 17.08 -31.11
N ASP A 250 -23.13 16.75 -29.82
CA ASP A 250 -24.07 17.22 -28.78
C ASP A 250 -23.68 18.60 -28.19
N GLY A 251 -22.59 19.22 -28.65
CA GLY A 251 -22.10 20.51 -28.14
C GLY A 251 -21.54 20.46 -26.70
N LEU A 252 -21.21 19.27 -26.22
CA LEU A 252 -20.66 19.05 -24.88
C LEU A 252 -19.13 19.03 -24.82
N TRP A 253 -18.47 19.06 -25.99
CA TRP A 253 -17.02 19.08 -26.10
C TRP A 253 -16.55 20.18 -27.04
N GLU A 254 -15.75 21.11 -26.48
CA GLU A 254 -15.10 22.20 -27.22
C GLU A 254 -13.56 22.03 -27.12
N ASN A 255 -12.86 22.40 -28.19
CA ASN A 255 -11.39 22.29 -28.31
C ASN A 255 -10.68 23.38 -27.49
#